data_98c60ce6f7f31169705aed648f8b0647
#
_entry.id   98c60ce6f7f31169705aed648f8b0647
#
_cell.length_a   1.000
_cell.length_b   1.000
_cell.length_c   1.000
_cell.angle_alpha   90.00
_cell.angle_beta   90.00
_cell.angle_gamma   90.00
#
_symmetry.space_group_name_H-M   'P 1'
#
loop_
_entity.id
_entity.type
_entity.pdbx_description
1 polymer ?
#
loop_
_entity_poly.entity_id
_entity_poly.type
_entity_poly.pdbx_seq_one_letter_code
_entity_poly.pdbx_strand_id
1 'polypeptide(L)'
;AGCTLAVVELPDAGLAAVLPKMPVCAVTAVGPDGVSRSVERLAALAGGVMRKDSICVTAPEQPKAVLSELIVAAGKCGCELVVPDPEDITFLEAEQFASRVDYGGYTVPLAFLGRHAAGNAAMAVELALALCRKEVDISDEAILDGIAAVDNRCSIRVLSQRPLVILDACRTPQQAAALLRVLNMAKVRHMSAIIGLAEEEGAEAFFSALETGLTPEEQKKDKSTMPGMSENPFDKVYLVTPAGGDDEMTARLTEKAKYHFDAEMCTSIAEAVELAHANTRRGLLVCGGEAAALEAAELLVNS
;
A
#
# COMPACT_ATOMS: atom_id res chain seq x y z
N ALA A 1 21.32 -22.92 8.13
CA ALA A 1 21.46 -21.85 7.16
C ALA A 1 22.25 -20.73 7.82
N GLY A 2 23.38 -20.27 7.28
CA GLY A 2 24.28 -19.30 7.89
C GLY A 2 23.79 -17.84 7.80
N CYS A 3 22.51 -17.57 8.08
CA CYS A 3 21.99 -16.19 8.12
C CYS A 3 22.43 -15.48 9.39
N THR A 4 23.00 -14.30 9.27
CA THR A 4 23.41 -13.42 10.37
C THR A 4 22.29 -12.46 10.78
N LEU A 5 21.35 -12.16 9.88
CA LEU A 5 20.18 -11.32 10.07
C LEU A 5 18.95 -11.96 9.43
N ALA A 6 17.79 -11.86 10.11
CA ALA A 6 16.51 -12.27 9.58
C ALA A 6 15.52 -11.12 9.69
N VAL A 7 14.81 -10.83 8.59
CA VAL A 7 13.66 -9.92 8.58
C VAL A 7 12.40 -10.78 8.61
N VAL A 8 11.52 -10.53 9.58
CA VAL A 8 10.30 -11.32 9.79
C VAL A 8 9.10 -10.40 9.73
N GLU A 9 8.20 -10.64 8.77
CA GLU A 9 6.90 -9.99 8.73
C GLU A 9 5.94 -10.71 9.70
N LEU A 10 5.28 -9.94 10.54
CA LEU A 10 4.32 -10.44 11.52
C LEU A 10 2.93 -9.94 11.16
N PRO A 11 2.03 -10.81 10.71
CA PRO A 11 0.63 -10.42 10.45
C PRO A 11 -0.14 -10.09 11.73
N ASP A 12 0.33 -10.62 12.87
CA ASP A 12 -0.19 -10.33 14.20
C ASP A 12 0.98 -10.10 15.17
N ALA A 13 0.95 -8.97 15.87
CA ALA A 13 1.96 -8.62 16.85
C ALA A 13 2.06 -9.63 18.02
N GLY A 14 1.00 -10.40 18.30
CA GLY A 14 1.02 -11.49 19.28
C GLY A 14 2.04 -12.57 18.94
N LEU A 15 2.34 -12.79 17.67
CA LEU A 15 3.38 -13.72 17.23
C LEU A 15 4.79 -13.25 17.61
N ALA A 16 4.98 -11.98 17.89
CA ALA A 16 6.25 -11.48 18.40
C ALA A 16 6.66 -12.11 19.74
N ALA A 17 5.70 -12.64 20.51
CA ALA A 17 5.97 -13.29 21.80
C ALA A 17 6.85 -14.55 21.68
N VAL A 18 6.83 -15.22 20.52
CA VAL A 18 7.66 -16.41 20.27
C VAL A 18 9.06 -16.09 19.77
N LEU A 19 9.34 -14.83 19.44
CA LEU A 19 10.66 -14.42 18.97
C LEU A 19 11.56 -14.06 20.18
N PRO A 20 12.75 -14.66 20.30
CA PRO A 20 13.57 -14.55 21.51
C PRO A 20 14.17 -13.16 21.71
N LYS A 21 14.58 -12.50 20.63
CA LYS A 21 15.15 -11.15 20.63
C LYS A 21 14.80 -10.43 19.35
N MET A 22 14.37 -9.18 19.48
CA MET A 22 14.17 -8.26 18.35
C MET A 22 14.89 -6.95 18.69
N PRO A 23 16.17 -6.80 18.29
CA PRO A 23 16.92 -5.59 18.61
C PRO A 23 16.35 -4.36 17.89
N VAL A 24 15.75 -4.58 16.72
CA VAL A 24 15.05 -3.56 15.93
C VAL A 24 13.71 -4.11 15.49
N CYS A 25 12.67 -3.30 15.52
CA CYS A 25 11.35 -3.62 15.02
C CYS A 25 10.73 -2.44 14.24
N ALA A 26 9.74 -2.72 13.45
CA ALA A 26 9.02 -1.72 12.67
C ALA A 26 7.52 -1.81 12.92
N VAL A 27 6.86 -0.64 12.96
CA VAL A 27 5.41 -0.52 12.90
C VAL A 27 5.05 0.34 11.68
N THR A 28 4.58 -0.29 10.62
CA THR A 28 4.14 0.39 9.41
C THR A 28 2.90 1.25 9.68
N ALA A 29 2.39 1.96 8.67
CA ALA A 29 1.21 2.81 8.85
C ALA A 29 0.02 2.01 9.39
N VAL A 30 -0.54 2.45 10.52
CA VAL A 30 -1.71 1.85 11.15
C VAL A 30 -2.94 2.66 10.78
N GLY A 31 -3.87 2.02 10.10
CA GLY A 31 -5.16 2.60 9.72
C GLY A 31 -6.32 1.69 10.09
N PRO A 32 -7.57 2.11 9.88
CA PRO A 32 -8.74 1.27 10.08
C PRO A 32 -8.64 0.01 9.22
N ASP A 33 -8.92 -1.14 9.82
CA ASP A 33 -8.85 -2.44 9.15
C ASP A 33 -10.17 -2.86 8.46
N GLY A 34 -11.17 -1.95 8.44
CA GLY A 34 -12.51 -2.27 7.93
C GLY A 34 -13.35 -3.13 8.89
N VAL A 35 -12.73 -3.74 9.88
CA VAL A 35 -13.36 -4.48 10.97
C VAL A 35 -13.52 -3.53 12.16
N SER A 36 -14.52 -3.66 12.97
CA SER A 36 -14.92 -2.73 14.05
C SER A 36 -13.90 -2.53 15.19
N ARG A 37 -12.60 -2.61 14.93
CA ARG A 37 -11.55 -2.29 15.90
C ARG A 37 -11.23 -0.80 15.84
N SER A 38 -11.14 -0.15 17.00
CA SER A 38 -10.67 1.23 17.03
C SER A 38 -9.19 1.30 16.64
N VAL A 39 -8.81 2.41 16.02
CA VAL A 39 -7.41 2.64 15.57
C VAL A 39 -6.45 2.58 16.75
N GLU A 40 -6.86 3.02 17.95
CA GLU A 40 -6.09 2.93 19.19
C GLU A 40 -5.83 1.46 19.59
N ARG A 41 -6.83 0.60 19.44
CA ARG A 41 -6.66 -0.83 19.72
C ARG A 41 -5.70 -1.49 18.74
N LEU A 42 -5.77 -1.14 17.46
CA LEU A 42 -4.81 -1.62 16.46
C LEU A 42 -3.40 -1.13 16.76
N ALA A 43 -3.25 0.14 17.16
CA ALA A 43 -1.97 0.70 17.58
C ALA A 43 -1.40 0.00 18.81
N ALA A 44 -2.23 -0.27 19.82
CA ALA A 44 -1.81 -1.01 21.03
C ALA A 44 -1.36 -2.43 20.70
N LEU A 45 -2.05 -3.12 19.78
CA LEU A 45 -1.64 -4.43 19.28
C LEU A 45 -0.30 -4.34 18.52
N ALA A 46 -0.15 -3.38 17.59
CA ALA A 46 1.08 -3.17 16.85
C ALA A 46 2.27 -2.86 17.77
N GLY A 47 2.06 -2.06 18.84
CA GLY A 47 3.05 -1.80 19.87
C GLY A 47 3.54 -3.05 20.62
N GLY A 48 2.79 -4.15 20.55
CA GLY A 48 3.17 -5.44 21.13
C GLY A 48 4.45 -6.07 20.55
N VAL A 49 4.99 -5.55 19.45
CA VAL A 49 6.31 -5.97 18.92
C VAL A 49 7.48 -5.38 19.70
N MET A 50 7.28 -4.28 20.42
CA MET A 50 8.35 -3.58 21.14
C MET A 50 8.91 -4.41 22.30
N ARG A 51 10.21 -4.32 22.52
CA ARG A 51 10.92 -5.03 23.59
C ARG A 51 11.83 -4.05 24.33
N LYS A 52 12.17 -4.41 25.57
CA LYS A 52 13.15 -3.66 26.34
C LYS A 52 14.49 -3.58 25.58
N ASP A 53 15.08 -2.40 25.58
CA ASP A 53 16.34 -2.09 24.91
C ASP A 53 16.33 -2.29 23.37
N SER A 54 15.13 -2.45 22.74
CA SER A 54 14.99 -2.44 21.29
C SER A 54 14.82 -1.01 20.76
N ILE A 55 14.98 -0.86 19.44
CA ILE A 55 14.63 0.35 18.69
C ILE A 55 13.44 0.00 17.81
N CYS A 56 12.36 0.75 17.93
CA CYS A 56 11.19 0.64 17.06
C CYS A 56 11.13 1.84 16.13
N VAL A 57 11.09 1.59 14.82
CA VAL A 57 10.84 2.64 13.82
C VAL A 57 9.39 2.55 13.42
N THR A 58 8.68 3.67 13.38
CA THR A 58 7.28 3.72 12.91
C THR A 58 7.14 4.60 11.68
N ALA A 59 6.02 4.46 10.96
CA ALA A 59 5.72 5.27 9.79
C ALA A 59 5.71 6.78 10.14
N PRO A 60 6.21 7.66 9.25
CA PRO A 60 6.32 9.10 9.51
C PRO A 60 4.97 9.79 9.68
N GLU A 61 3.94 9.36 8.95
CA GLU A 61 2.61 9.98 8.94
C GLU A 61 1.58 9.16 9.72
N GLN A 62 1.96 8.65 10.90
CA GLN A 62 1.00 7.97 11.77
C GLN A 62 -0.10 8.93 12.26
N PRO A 63 -1.37 8.49 12.30
CA PRO A 63 -2.43 9.25 12.96
C PRO A 63 -2.04 9.59 14.41
N LYS A 64 -2.39 10.78 14.91
CA LYS A 64 -2.01 11.22 16.26
C LYS A 64 -2.40 10.23 17.37
N ALA A 65 -3.59 9.61 17.25
CA ALA A 65 -4.04 8.60 18.20
C ALA A 65 -3.12 7.37 18.19
N VAL A 66 -2.71 6.91 17.00
CA VAL A 66 -1.75 5.79 16.85
C VAL A 66 -0.42 6.13 17.47
N LEU A 67 0.14 7.29 17.12
CA LEU A 67 1.44 7.71 17.63
C LEU A 67 1.45 7.81 19.16
N SER A 68 0.36 8.33 19.75
CA SER A 68 0.21 8.41 21.22
C SER A 68 0.27 7.03 21.87
N GLU A 69 -0.43 6.03 21.31
CA GLU A 69 -0.41 4.66 21.83
C GLU A 69 0.96 4.00 21.68
N LEU A 70 1.65 4.22 20.54
CA LEU A 70 3.00 3.70 20.33
C LEU A 70 4.02 4.32 21.29
N ILE A 71 3.93 5.63 21.59
CA ILE A 71 4.76 6.30 22.60
C ILE A 71 4.54 5.68 23.98
N VAL A 72 3.27 5.44 24.35
CA VAL A 72 2.91 4.80 25.62
C VAL A 72 3.48 3.37 25.69
N ALA A 73 3.34 2.60 24.61
CA ALA A 73 3.86 1.24 24.54
C ALA A 73 5.39 1.21 24.67
N ALA A 74 6.09 2.07 23.95
CA ALA A 74 7.54 2.20 24.01
C ALA A 74 8.04 2.57 25.41
N GLY A 75 7.40 3.55 26.03
CA GLY A 75 7.74 3.97 27.41
C GLY A 75 7.52 2.86 28.45
N LYS A 76 6.45 2.07 28.31
CA LYS A 76 6.14 0.95 29.23
C LYS A 76 7.17 -0.17 29.18
N CYS A 77 7.71 -0.48 28.01
CA CYS A 77 8.65 -1.60 27.86
C CYS A 77 10.13 -1.15 27.83
N GLY A 78 10.41 0.15 27.78
CA GLY A 78 11.78 0.66 27.66
C GLY A 78 12.36 0.47 26.25
N CYS A 79 11.53 0.64 25.24
CA CYS A 79 11.89 0.66 23.83
C CYS A 79 12.16 2.09 23.38
N GLU A 80 13.17 2.33 22.56
CA GLU A 80 13.34 3.60 21.88
C GLU A 80 12.39 3.66 20.68
N LEU A 81 11.60 4.73 20.56
CA LEU A 81 10.72 4.95 19.39
C LEU A 81 11.34 6.00 18.47
N VAL A 82 11.58 5.63 17.23
CA VAL A 82 12.06 6.50 16.15
C VAL A 82 10.90 6.76 15.19
N VAL A 83 10.66 8.03 14.89
CA VAL A 83 9.65 8.48 13.93
C VAL A 83 10.37 9.35 12.90
N PRO A 84 10.48 8.94 11.62
CA PRO A 84 11.05 9.79 10.59
C PRO A 84 10.26 11.11 10.52
N ASP A 85 10.94 12.25 10.46
CA ASP A 85 10.27 13.54 10.34
C ASP A 85 9.68 13.69 8.92
N PRO A 86 8.37 13.87 8.77
CA PRO A 86 7.77 14.10 7.46
C PRO A 86 8.31 15.32 6.72
N GLU A 87 8.83 16.34 7.44
CA GLU A 87 9.39 17.55 6.84
C GLU A 87 10.76 17.28 6.20
N ASP A 88 11.48 16.25 6.66
CA ASP A 88 12.76 15.82 6.09
C ASP A 88 12.59 14.90 4.88
N ILE A 89 11.36 14.48 4.55
CA ILE A 89 11.07 13.59 3.43
C ILE A 89 10.70 14.41 2.19
N THR A 90 11.62 14.53 1.26
CA THR A 90 11.37 15.18 -0.02
C THR A 90 11.04 14.15 -1.09
N PHE A 91 9.78 14.14 -1.53
CA PHE A 91 9.33 13.30 -2.63
C PHE A 91 9.52 14.05 -3.96
N LEU A 92 10.33 13.49 -4.84
CA LEU A 92 10.65 14.06 -6.14
C LEU A 92 10.02 13.22 -7.25
N GLU A 93 9.08 13.78 -8.00
CA GLU A 93 8.60 13.19 -9.25
C GLU A 93 9.62 13.50 -10.36
N ALA A 94 10.24 12.44 -10.91
CA ALA A 94 11.20 12.62 -12.00
C ALA A 94 10.53 12.59 -13.38
N GLU A 95 9.58 11.66 -13.57
CA GLU A 95 8.84 11.44 -14.81
C GLU A 95 7.49 10.78 -14.51
N GLN A 96 6.64 10.64 -15.53
CA GLN A 96 5.40 9.87 -15.41
C GLN A 96 5.74 8.44 -14.97
N PHE A 97 5.21 7.99 -13.83
CA PHE A 97 5.46 6.68 -13.22
C PHE A 97 6.93 6.42 -12.77
N ALA A 98 7.72 7.46 -12.53
CA ALA A 98 8.99 7.36 -11.85
C ALA A 98 9.01 8.30 -10.65
N SER A 99 9.54 7.87 -9.54
CA SER A 99 9.71 8.70 -8.34
C SER A 99 11.06 8.52 -7.69
N ARG A 100 11.46 9.52 -6.93
CA ARG A 100 12.66 9.53 -6.10
C ARG A 100 12.31 10.11 -4.74
N VAL A 101 13.05 9.72 -3.74
CA VAL A 101 13.00 10.32 -2.41
C VAL A 101 14.37 10.87 -2.05
N ASP A 102 14.37 11.98 -1.32
CA ASP A 102 15.50 12.43 -0.53
C ASP A 102 15.08 12.42 0.93
N TYR A 103 15.85 11.75 1.77
CA TYR A 103 15.66 11.68 3.21
C TYR A 103 17.02 11.61 3.91
N GLY A 104 17.33 12.60 4.74
CA GLY A 104 18.56 12.62 5.52
C GLY A 104 19.86 12.56 4.70
N GLY A 105 19.83 13.00 3.42
CA GLY A 105 20.94 12.92 2.46
C GLY A 105 20.96 11.63 1.63
N TYR A 106 20.04 10.71 1.87
CA TYR A 106 19.86 9.52 1.03
C TYR A 106 18.91 9.84 -0.12
N THR A 107 19.44 10.09 -1.31
CA THR A 107 18.65 10.33 -2.52
C THR A 107 18.60 9.07 -3.37
N VAL A 108 17.43 8.43 -3.47
CA VAL A 108 17.30 7.13 -4.13
C VAL A 108 16.07 7.06 -5.05
N PRO A 109 16.16 6.38 -6.21
CA PRO A 109 14.97 6.08 -7.01
C PRO A 109 14.10 5.06 -6.25
N LEU A 110 12.78 5.23 -6.37
CA LEU A 110 11.81 4.32 -5.77
C LEU A 110 11.23 3.37 -6.80
N ALA A 111 11.19 2.07 -6.46
CA ALA A 111 10.47 1.06 -7.24
C ALA A 111 8.94 1.23 -7.13
N PHE A 112 8.48 1.95 -6.11
CA PHE A 112 7.07 2.19 -5.81
C PHE A 112 6.71 3.64 -6.09
N LEU A 113 5.48 3.87 -6.58
CA LEU A 113 4.98 5.20 -6.89
C LEU A 113 4.16 5.77 -5.74
N GLY A 114 4.19 7.11 -5.60
CA GLY A 114 3.40 7.84 -4.63
C GLY A 114 4.14 8.19 -3.34
N ARG A 115 3.61 9.20 -2.64
CA ARG A 115 4.23 9.74 -1.42
C ARG A 115 4.38 8.71 -0.29
N HIS A 116 3.47 7.73 -0.21
CA HIS A 116 3.57 6.64 0.76
C HIS A 116 4.85 5.80 0.59
N ALA A 117 5.33 5.65 -0.66
CA ALA A 117 6.60 4.96 -0.92
C ALA A 117 7.80 5.74 -0.37
N ALA A 118 7.77 7.06 -0.41
CA ALA A 118 8.80 7.89 0.20
C ALA A 118 8.84 7.72 1.74
N GLY A 119 7.68 7.68 2.39
CA GLY A 119 7.59 7.38 3.82
C GLY A 119 8.13 6.00 4.18
N ASN A 120 7.83 4.98 3.37
CA ASN A 120 8.37 3.63 3.56
C ASN A 120 9.88 3.59 3.35
N ALA A 121 10.42 4.34 2.38
CA ALA A 121 11.85 4.45 2.17
C ALA A 121 12.56 5.13 3.34
N ALA A 122 12.00 6.22 3.87
CA ALA A 122 12.52 6.87 5.07
C ALA A 122 12.53 5.91 6.28
N MET A 123 11.46 5.11 6.46
CA MET A 123 11.45 4.04 7.47
C MET A 123 12.57 3.02 7.24
N ALA A 124 12.81 2.61 5.99
CA ALA A 124 13.85 1.64 5.66
C ALA A 124 15.25 2.18 5.99
N VAL A 125 15.52 3.47 5.70
CA VAL A 125 16.75 4.15 6.12
C VAL A 125 16.90 4.13 7.64
N GLU A 126 15.89 4.55 8.39
CA GLU A 126 15.94 4.57 9.86
C GLU A 126 16.10 3.17 10.45
N LEU A 127 15.49 2.13 9.85
CA LEU A 127 15.67 0.74 10.27
C LEU A 127 17.11 0.27 10.06
N ALA A 128 17.74 0.61 8.93
CA ALA A 128 19.13 0.29 8.66
C ALA A 128 20.06 1.02 9.64
N LEU A 129 19.83 2.31 9.90
CA LEU A 129 20.57 3.08 10.89
C LEU A 129 20.39 2.54 12.31
N ALA A 130 19.17 2.11 12.67
CA ALA A 130 18.90 1.45 13.94
C ALA A 130 19.64 0.12 14.07
N LEU A 131 19.77 -0.66 12.99
CA LEU A 131 20.57 -1.88 12.96
C LEU A 131 22.07 -1.57 13.12
N CYS A 132 22.59 -0.52 12.48
CA CYS A 132 23.98 -0.05 12.69
C CYS A 132 24.24 0.29 14.16
N ARG A 133 23.29 0.94 14.84
CA ARG A 133 23.36 1.21 16.29
C ARG A 133 23.31 -0.06 17.16
N LYS A 134 22.88 -1.19 16.58
CA LYS A 134 22.91 -2.55 17.17
C LYS A 134 24.08 -3.40 16.67
N GLU A 135 25.14 -2.75 16.19
CA GLU A 135 26.39 -3.38 15.75
C GLU A 135 26.26 -4.26 14.50
N VAL A 136 25.22 -4.05 13.67
CA VAL A 136 25.13 -4.64 12.33
C VAL A 136 25.83 -3.70 11.35
N ASP A 137 26.83 -4.21 10.64
CA ASP A 137 27.60 -3.41 9.68
C ASP A 137 26.82 -3.27 8.36
N ILE A 138 26.27 -2.07 8.11
CA ILE A 138 25.54 -1.71 6.88
C ILE A 138 26.08 -0.37 6.39
N SER A 139 26.66 -0.36 5.19
CA SER A 139 27.16 0.89 4.58
C SER A 139 26.02 1.74 4.01
N ASP A 140 26.24 3.05 3.85
CA ASP A 140 25.30 3.94 3.18
C ASP A 140 25.00 3.49 1.76
N GLU A 141 26.00 2.99 1.04
CA GLU A 141 25.84 2.44 -0.31
C GLU A 141 24.91 1.22 -0.31
N ALA A 142 25.03 0.32 0.68
CA ALA A 142 24.14 -0.83 0.81
C ALA A 142 22.70 -0.43 1.12
N ILE A 143 22.47 0.68 1.85
CA ILE A 143 21.13 1.24 2.10
C ILE A 143 20.54 1.74 0.79
N LEU A 144 21.27 2.55 0.02
CA LEU A 144 20.84 3.10 -1.26
C LEU A 144 20.52 2.01 -2.27
N ASP A 145 21.44 1.06 -2.44
CA ASP A 145 21.29 -0.07 -3.38
C ASP A 145 20.13 -0.97 -2.98
N GLY A 146 19.97 -1.24 -1.68
CA GLY A 146 18.88 -2.05 -1.18
C GLY A 146 17.50 -1.46 -1.45
N ILE A 147 17.33 -0.14 -1.26
CA ILE A 147 16.06 0.55 -1.56
C ILE A 147 15.81 0.60 -3.07
N ALA A 148 16.85 0.88 -3.86
CA ALA A 148 16.74 0.94 -5.32
C ALA A 148 16.43 -0.42 -5.96
N ALA A 149 16.91 -1.52 -5.35
CA ALA A 149 16.76 -2.89 -5.85
C ALA A 149 15.44 -3.57 -5.44
N VAL A 150 14.54 -2.89 -4.72
CA VAL A 150 13.27 -3.49 -4.30
C VAL A 150 12.46 -3.93 -5.51
N ASP A 151 12.09 -5.21 -5.55
CA ASP A 151 11.23 -5.78 -6.60
C ASP A 151 9.77 -5.38 -6.36
N ASN A 152 9.26 -4.50 -7.20
CA ASN A 152 7.87 -4.10 -7.19
C ASN A 152 7.02 -5.04 -8.04
N ARG A 153 6.42 -6.05 -7.41
CA ARG A 153 5.57 -7.01 -8.13
C ARG A 153 4.17 -6.48 -8.41
N CYS A 154 3.54 -5.82 -7.44
CA CYS A 154 2.12 -5.49 -7.48
C CYS A 154 1.76 -4.17 -6.76
N SER A 155 2.64 -3.15 -6.75
CA SER A 155 2.31 -1.84 -6.20
C SER A 155 2.51 -0.76 -7.25
N ILE A 156 1.45 -0.41 -7.94
CA ILE A 156 1.44 0.52 -9.08
C ILE A 156 2.52 0.13 -10.12
N ARG A 157 2.59 -1.17 -10.42
CA ARG A 157 3.54 -1.69 -11.40
C ARG A 157 3.04 -1.41 -12.81
N VAL A 158 3.80 -0.66 -13.58
CA VAL A 158 3.51 -0.41 -15.00
C VAL A 158 4.08 -1.55 -15.84
N LEU A 159 3.20 -2.36 -16.45
CA LEU A 159 3.58 -3.42 -17.39
C LEU A 159 3.81 -2.90 -18.80
N SER A 160 3.01 -1.93 -19.23
CA SER A 160 3.09 -1.29 -20.54
C SER A 160 2.69 0.16 -20.44
N GLN A 161 3.31 1.00 -21.24
CA GLN A 161 2.95 2.42 -21.35
C GLN A 161 2.02 2.71 -22.54
N ARG A 162 1.92 1.80 -23.52
CA ARG A 162 1.10 1.99 -24.72
C ARG A 162 0.56 0.66 -25.25
N PRO A 163 -0.69 0.30 -24.94
CA PRO A 163 -1.59 0.96 -24.00
C PRO A 163 -1.04 0.92 -22.57
N LEU A 164 -1.44 1.87 -21.73
CA LEU A 164 -1.04 1.90 -20.33
C LEU A 164 -1.65 0.72 -19.58
N VAL A 165 -0.84 -0.15 -19.00
CA VAL A 165 -1.28 -1.28 -18.17
C VAL A 165 -0.62 -1.19 -16.82
N ILE A 166 -1.45 -1.13 -15.77
CA ILE A 166 -1.02 -0.99 -14.38
C ILE A 166 -1.55 -2.16 -13.56
N LEU A 167 -0.69 -2.75 -12.74
CA LEU A 167 -1.07 -3.72 -11.71
C LEU A 167 -0.90 -3.10 -10.34
N ASP A 168 -1.89 -3.31 -9.46
CA ASP A 168 -1.81 -2.90 -8.06
C ASP A 168 -2.57 -3.87 -7.16
N ALA A 169 -1.92 -4.34 -6.10
CA ALA A 169 -2.53 -5.27 -5.14
C ALA A 169 -3.42 -4.59 -4.09
N CYS A 170 -3.82 -3.32 -4.31
CA CYS A 170 -4.65 -2.60 -3.35
C CYS A 170 -5.97 -3.32 -3.08
N ARG A 171 -6.31 -3.43 -1.81
CA ARG A 171 -7.55 -4.08 -1.33
C ARG A 171 -8.20 -3.34 -0.17
N THR A 172 -7.56 -2.29 0.33
CA THR A 172 -8.09 -1.46 1.41
C THR A 172 -8.47 -0.07 0.91
N PRO A 173 -9.40 0.63 1.57
CA PRO A 173 -9.79 1.99 1.17
C PRO A 173 -8.61 2.96 1.12
N GLN A 174 -7.64 2.83 2.03
CA GLN A 174 -6.45 3.68 2.08
C GLN A 174 -5.57 3.47 0.86
N GLN A 175 -5.35 2.20 0.48
CA GLN A 175 -4.57 1.85 -0.72
C GLN A 175 -5.29 2.29 -2.00
N ALA A 176 -6.61 2.10 -2.09
CA ALA A 176 -7.41 2.55 -3.23
C ALA A 176 -7.37 4.07 -3.41
N ALA A 177 -7.50 4.84 -2.32
CA ALA A 177 -7.35 6.28 -2.36
C ALA A 177 -5.94 6.72 -2.81
N ALA A 178 -4.90 6.06 -2.30
CA ALA A 178 -3.52 6.35 -2.70
C ALA A 178 -3.28 6.05 -4.19
N LEU A 179 -3.77 4.91 -4.69
CA LEU A 179 -3.70 4.53 -6.10
C LEU A 179 -4.38 5.57 -6.99
N LEU A 180 -5.63 5.97 -6.67
CA LEU A 180 -6.35 6.95 -7.48
C LEU A 180 -5.62 8.31 -7.51
N ARG A 181 -5.04 8.74 -6.39
CA ARG A 181 -4.23 9.97 -6.34
C ARG A 181 -3.04 9.90 -7.28
N VAL A 182 -2.32 8.77 -7.32
CA VAL A 182 -1.20 8.57 -8.25
C VAL A 182 -1.68 8.60 -9.71
N LEU A 183 -2.79 7.93 -10.04
CA LEU A 183 -3.37 7.98 -11.38
C LEU A 183 -3.73 9.42 -11.79
N ASN A 184 -4.30 10.20 -10.88
CA ASN A 184 -4.63 11.59 -11.13
C ASN A 184 -3.40 12.49 -11.29
N MET A 185 -2.36 12.31 -10.46
CA MET A 185 -1.08 13.01 -10.61
C MET A 185 -0.44 12.70 -11.97
N ALA A 186 -0.49 11.45 -12.39
CA ALA A 186 -0.03 11.03 -13.72
C ALA A 186 -0.98 11.43 -14.86
N LYS A 187 -2.07 12.14 -14.55
CA LYS A 187 -3.10 12.60 -15.52
C LYS A 187 -3.71 11.46 -16.32
N VAL A 188 -3.81 10.29 -15.71
CA VAL A 188 -4.45 9.13 -16.34
C VAL A 188 -5.95 9.40 -16.45
N ARG A 189 -6.51 9.11 -17.63
CA ARG A 189 -7.92 9.26 -17.97
C ARG A 189 -8.33 8.13 -18.91
N HIS A 190 -9.60 7.76 -18.85
CA HIS A 190 -10.19 6.80 -19.78
C HIS A 190 -9.49 5.44 -19.76
N MET A 191 -9.63 4.71 -18.68
CA MET A 191 -9.13 3.34 -18.57
C MET A 191 -10.23 2.39 -18.11
N SER A 192 -10.06 1.09 -18.38
CA SER A 192 -10.85 0.04 -17.74
C SER A 192 -10.16 -0.40 -16.45
N ALA A 193 -10.94 -0.86 -15.47
CA ALA A 193 -10.39 -1.51 -14.29
C ALA A 193 -10.91 -2.95 -14.19
N ILE A 194 -10.02 -3.88 -13.80
CA ILE A 194 -10.37 -5.25 -13.39
C ILE A 194 -10.12 -5.34 -11.90
N ILE A 195 -11.15 -5.72 -11.14
CA ILE A 195 -11.10 -5.75 -9.67
C ILE A 195 -11.41 -7.17 -9.18
N GLY A 196 -10.45 -7.78 -8.47
CA GLY A 196 -10.59 -9.11 -7.88
C GLY A 196 -10.43 -9.07 -6.36
N LEU A 197 -11.48 -8.67 -5.62
CA LEU A 197 -11.49 -8.69 -4.16
C LEU A 197 -11.77 -10.11 -3.65
N ALA A 198 -11.02 -10.53 -2.63
CA ALA A 198 -11.19 -11.83 -1.98
C ALA A 198 -12.17 -11.79 -0.79
N GLU A 199 -12.60 -10.60 -0.36
CA GLU A 199 -13.44 -10.39 0.81
C GLU A 199 -14.51 -9.34 0.53
N GLU A 200 -15.72 -9.52 1.07
CA GLU A 200 -16.82 -8.57 0.92
C GLU A 200 -16.75 -7.44 1.96
N GLU A 201 -16.09 -7.70 3.10
CA GLU A 201 -15.96 -6.73 4.17
C GLU A 201 -15.09 -5.55 3.73
N GLY A 202 -15.57 -4.33 3.94
CA GLY A 202 -14.87 -3.10 3.53
C GLY A 202 -14.97 -2.75 2.04
N ALA A 203 -15.61 -3.58 1.20
CA ALA A 203 -15.68 -3.37 -0.25
C ALA A 203 -16.35 -2.05 -0.64
N GLU A 204 -17.44 -1.66 0.04
CA GLU A 204 -18.12 -0.37 -0.20
C GLU A 204 -17.16 0.82 0.02
N ALA A 205 -16.41 0.78 1.13
CA ALA A 205 -15.43 1.81 1.43
C ALA A 205 -14.24 1.79 0.43
N PHE A 206 -13.85 0.61 -0.05
CA PHE A 206 -12.84 0.46 -1.10
C PHE A 206 -13.33 1.09 -2.43
N PHE A 207 -14.54 0.78 -2.88
CA PHE A 207 -15.08 1.35 -4.12
C PHE A 207 -15.24 2.86 -4.02
N SER A 208 -15.78 3.36 -2.90
CA SER A 208 -15.88 4.80 -2.66
C SER A 208 -14.51 5.50 -2.66
N ALA A 209 -13.49 4.88 -2.08
CA ALA A 209 -12.14 5.42 -2.08
C ALA A 209 -11.47 5.36 -3.46
N LEU A 210 -11.75 4.30 -4.24
CA LEU A 210 -11.25 4.16 -5.62
C LEU A 210 -11.95 5.14 -6.58
N GLU A 211 -13.19 5.55 -6.29
CA GLU A 211 -13.93 6.56 -7.05
C GLU A 211 -13.46 7.98 -6.75
N THR A 212 -13.24 8.30 -5.47
CA THR A 212 -13.08 9.68 -4.99
C THR A 212 -11.64 10.07 -4.66
N GLY A 213 -10.77 9.10 -4.42
CA GLY A 213 -9.42 9.32 -3.91
C GLY A 213 -9.39 9.72 -2.43
N LEU A 214 -10.48 9.53 -1.71
CA LEU A 214 -10.63 9.91 -0.30
C LEU A 214 -10.87 8.67 0.56
N THR A 215 -10.15 8.59 1.68
CA THR A 215 -10.43 7.56 2.69
C THR A 215 -11.75 7.84 3.42
N PRO A 216 -12.37 6.85 4.09
CA PRO A 216 -13.59 7.06 4.86
C PRO A 216 -13.47 8.16 5.92
N GLU A 217 -12.29 8.36 6.51
CA GLU A 217 -12.00 9.41 7.48
C GLU A 217 -11.93 10.78 6.82
N GLU A 218 -11.33 10.86 5.63
CA GLU A 218 -11.25 12.09 4.85
C GLU A 218 -12.63 12.51 4.35
N GLN A 219 -13.48 11.57 3.93
CA GLN A 219 -14.86 11.85 3.50
C GLN A 219 -15.75 12.45 4.60
N LYS A 220 -15.41 12.20 5.88
CA LYS A 220 -16.12 12.77 7.04
C LYS A 220 -15.67 14.19 7.39
N LYS A 221 -14.57 14.67 6.85
CA LYS A 221 -14.06 16.02 7.10
C LYS A 221 -14.82 17.06 6.26
N ASP A 222 -14.81 18.31 6.72
CA ASP A 222 -15.47 19.42 6.02
C ASP A 222 -14.84 19.61 4.63
N LYS A 223 -15.71 19.64 3.61
CA LYS A 223 -15.29 19.80 2.18
C LYS A 223 -14.47 21.06 1.91
N SER A 224 -14.55 22.07 2.79
CA SER A 224 -13.78 23.31 2.65
C SER A 224 -12.27 23.16 2.92
N THR A 225 -11.84 22.06 3.55
CA THR A 225 -10.45 21.78 3.92
C THR A 225 -9.83 20.63 3.12
N MET A 226 -10.57 20.07 2.16
CA MET A 226 -10.12 18.93 1.37
C MET A 226 -9.24 19.34 0.19
N PRO A 227 -8.16 18.60 -0.12
CA PRO A 227 -7.57 18.64 -1.45
C PRO A 227 -8.66 18.32 -2.48
N GLY A 228 -8.65 18.96 -3.64
CA GLY A 228 -9.66 18.79 -4.69
C GLY A 228 -9.95 17.30 -4.93
N MET A 229 -11.22 16.96 -5.12
CA MET A 229 -11.63 15.57 -5.41
C MET A 229 -10.85 15.06 -6.62
N SER A 230 -10.32 13.86 -6.51
CA SER A 230 -9.71 13.16 -7.64
C SER A 230 -10.77 12.85 -8.69
N GLU A 231 -10.44 12.99 -9.95
CA GLU A 231 -11.36 12.59 -11.03
C GLU A 231 -11.29 11.07 -11.22
N ASN A 232 -12.45 10.44 -11.31
CA ASN A 232 -12.55 9.01 -11.63
C ASN A 232 -12.07 8.76 -13.08
N PRO A 233 -11.00 7.97 -13.30
CA PRO A 233 -10.48 7.70 -14.63
C PRO A 233 -11.13 6.49 -15.31
N PHE A 234 -12.05 5.76 -14.63
CA PHE A 234 -12.56 4.47 -15.10
C PHE A 234 -13.81 4.64 -15.94
N ASP A 235 -13.72 4.25 -17.21
CA ASP A 235 -14.86 4.21 -18.13
C ASP A 235 -15.70 2.94 -17.92
N LYS A 236 -15.05 1.83 -17.51
CA LYS A 236 -15.68 0.54 -17.26
C LYS A 236 -14.93 -0.24 -16.19
N VAL A 237 -15.66 -0.96 -15.35
CA VAL A 237 -15.11 -1.79 -14.27
C VAL A 237 -15.59 -3.22 -14.41
N TYR A 238 -14.67 -4.17 -14.38
CA TYR A 238 -14.93 -5.60 -14.44
C TYR A 238 -14.60 -6.25 -13.09
N LEU A 239 -15.58 -6.88 -12.47
CA LEU A 239 -15.37 -7.67 -11.25
C LEU A 239 -15.08 -9.11 -11.64
N VAL A 240 -14.04 -9.68 -11.04
CA VAL A 240 -13.62 -11.06 -11.28
C VAL A 240 -13.45 -11.80 -9.98
N THR A 241 -13.73 -13.10 -10.01
CA THR A 241 -13.45 -13.98 -8.87
C THR A 241 -11.96 -14.32 -8.89
N PRO A 242 -11.18 -13.89 -7.87
CA PRO A 242 -9.77 -14.27 -7.79
C PRO A 242 -9.62 -15.76 -7.50
N ALA A 243 -8.45 -16.33 -7.77
CA ALA A 243 -8.15 -17.73 -7.53
C ALA A 243 -8.50 -18.16 -6.09
N GLY A 244 -9.34 -19.18 -5.96
CA GLY A 244 -9.86 -19.66 -4.66
C GLY A 244 -10.99 -18.83 -4.07
N GLY A 245 -11.51 -17.84 -4.80
CA GLY A 245 -12.65 -17.01 -4.40
C GLY A 245 -14.00 -17.68 -4.62
N ASP A 246 -15.07 -16.92 -4.37
CA ASP A 246 -16.48 -17.34 -4.45
C ASP A 246 -17.23 -16.44 -5.44
N ASP A 247 -17.84 -17.06 -6.47
CA ASP A 247 -18.59 -16.35 -7.51
C ASP A 247 -19.85 -15.65 -6.95
N GLU A 248 -20.50 -16.22 -5.93
CA GLU A 248 -21.66 -15.58 -5.31
C GLU A 248 -21.24 -14.29 -4.58
N MET A 249 -20.08 -14.32 -3.94
CA MET A 249 -19.50 -13.12 -3.32
C MET A 249 -19.16 -12.08 -4.40
N THR A 250 -18.53 -12.48 -5.49
CA THR A 250 -18.19 -11.57 -6.60
C THR A 250 -19.43 -10.95 -7.22
N ALA A 251 -20.52 -11.70 -7.34
CA ALA A 251 -21.80 -11.15 -7.80
C ALA A 251 -22.34 -10.07 -6.85
N ARG A 252 -22.27 -10.29 -5.52
CA ARG A 252 -22.66 -9.27 -4.51
C ARG A 252 -21.74 -8.05 -4.56
N LEU A 253 -20.44 -8.26 -4.75
CA LEU A 253 -19.46 -7.17 -4.93
C LEU A 253 -19.76 -6.35 -6.19
N THR A 254 -20.18 -7.02 -7.27
CA THR A 254 -20.54 -6.33 -8.52
C THR A 254 -21.75 -5.43 -8.32
N GLU A 255 -22.77 -5.88 -7.59
CA GLU A 255 -23.94 -5.03 -7.29
C GLU A 255 -23.54 -3.79 -6.43
N LYS A 256 -22.61 -3.94 -5.50
CA LYS A 256 -22.06 -2.78 -4.75
C LYS A 256 -21.25 -1.86 -5.67
N ALA A 257 -20.39 -2.40 -6.53
CA ALA A 257 -19.58 -1.61 -7.45
C ALA A 257 -20.42 -0.76 -8.42
N LYS A 258 -21.62 -1.21 -8.80
CA LYS A 258 -22.55 -0.46 -9.70
C LYS A 258 -23.05 0.87 -9.11
N TYR A 259 -22.93 1.07 -7.79
CA TYR A 259 -23.25 2.39 -7.18
C TYR A 259 -22.16 3.42 -7.42
N HIS A 260 -20.94 2.99 -7.80
CA HIS A 260 -19.77 3.82 -7.99
C HIS A 260 -19.30 3.89 -9.45
N PHE A 261 -19.53 2.79 -10.22
CA PHE A 261 -18.96 2.61 -11.56
C PHE A 261 -19.96 1.97 -12.52
N ASP A 262 -19.71 2.13 -13.81
CA ASP A 262 -20.30 1.22 -14.81
C ASP A 262 -19.61 -0.14 -14.69
N ALA A 263 -20.18 -1.04 -13.88
CA ALA A 263 -19.57 -2.29 -13.47
C ALA A 263 -20.32 -3.51 -13.97
N GLU A 264 -19.56 -4.56 -14.35
CA GLU A 264 -20.10 -5.88 -14.70
C GLU A 264 -19.20 -7.00 -14.18
N MET A 265 -19.78 -8.19 -13.97
CA MET A 265 -19.06 -9.38 -13.58
C MET A 265 -18.55 -10.13 -14.80
N CYS A 266 -17.31 -10.59 -14.76
CA CYS A 266 -16.72 -11.50 -15.73
C CYS A 266 -16.42 -12.86 -15.08
N THR A 267 -16.41 -13.91 -15.90
CA THR A 267 -16.19 -15.29 -15.43
C THR A 267 -14.71 -15.58 -15.17
N SER A 268 -13.80 -14.76 -15.71
CA SER A 268 -12.35 -14.91 -15.52
C SER A 268 -11.62 -13.59 -15.76
N ILE A 269 -10.38 -13.51 -15.28
CA ILE A 269 -9.48 -12.40 -15.59
C ILE A 269 -9.18 -12.34 -17.09
N ALA A 270 -9.04 -13.47 -17.77
CA ALA A 270 -8.80 -13.53 -19.22
C ALA A 270 -9.95 -12.88 -20.01
N GLU A 271 -11.21 -13.22 -19.70
CA GLU A 271 -12.38 -12.59 -20.29
C GLU A 271 -12.41 -11.08 -20.03
N ALA A 272 -12.16 -10.67 -18.77
CA ALA A 272 -12.13 -9.26 -18.41
C ALA A 272 -11.03 -8.47 -19.15
N VAL A 273 -9.86 -9.07 -19.37
CA VAL A 273 -8.77 -8.49 -20.16
C VAL A 273 -9.21 -8.32 -21.63
N GLU A 274 -9.81 -9.33 -22.23
CA GLU A 274 -10.32 -9.25 -23.62
C GLU A 274 -11.38 -8.14 -23.78
N LEU A 275 -12.34 -8.07 -22.86
CA LEU A 275 -13.38 -7.04 -22.86
C LEU A 275 -12.78 -5.64 -22.62
N ALA A 276 -11.84 -5.51 -21.69
CA ALA A 276 -11.17 -4.26 -21.43
C ALA A 276 -10.39 -3.76 -22.65
N HIS A 277 -9.68 -4.63 -23.35
CA HIS A 277 -8.98 -4.29 -24.59
C HIS A 277 -9.93 -3.92 -25.74
N ALA A 278 -11.11 -4.54 -25.80
CA ALA A 278 -12.12 -4.21 -26.82
C ALA A 278 -12.77 -2.85 -26.55
N ASN A 279 -12.99 -2.49 -25.29
CA ASN A 279 -13.73 -1.30 -24.87
C ASN A 279 -12.84 -0.06 -24.68
N THR A 280 -11.60 -0.22 -24.25
CA THR A 280 -10.68 0.91 -24.04
C THR A 280 -9.31 0.64 -24.64
N ARG A 281 -8.94 1.46 -25.63
CA ARG A 281 -7.58 1.46 -26.19
C ARG A 281 -6.59 2.30 -25.38
N ARG A 282 -6.99 2.87 -24.24
CA ARG A 282 -6.23 3.91 -23.52
C ARG A 282 -5.52 3.42 -22.27
N GLY A 283 -6.07 2.46 -21.55
CA GLY A 283 -5.42 1.92 -20.37
C GLY A 283 -6.21 0.82 -19.67
N LEU A 284 -5.50 0.02 -18.88
CA LEU A 284 -6.03 -1.04 -18.05
C LEU A 284 -5.39 -0.99 -16.66
N LEU A 285 -6.22 -0.99 -15.63
CA LEU A 285 -5.81 -1.24 -14.25
C LEU A 285 -6.28 -2.64 -13.85
N VAL A 286 -5.42 -3.41 -13.17
CA VAL A 286 -5.84 -4.62 -12.46
C VAL A 286 -5.53 -4.44 -10.98
N CYS A 287 -6.55 -4.60 -10.12
CA CYS A 287 -6.40 -4.42 -8.67
C CYS A 287 -7.39 -5.29 -7.87
N GLY A 288 -7.43 -5.09 -6.54
CA GLY A 288 -8.32 -5.81 -5.63
C GLY A 288 -7.63 -6.90 -4.81
N GLY A 289 -6.36 -7.15 -5.05
CA GLY A 289 -5.55 -8.12 -4.30
C GLY A 289 -4.39 -8.67 -5.13
N GLU A 290 -3.44 -9.28 -4.44
CA GLU A 290 -2.24 -9.84 -5.07
C GLU A 290 -2.57 -10.98 -6.04
N ALA A 291 -3.53 -11.84 -5.70
CA ALA A 291 -3.92 -12.97 -6.54
C ALA A 291 -4.40 -12.50 -7.93
N ALA A 292 -5.30 -11.52 -7.98
CA ALA A 292 -5.80 -10.99 -9.25
C ALA A 292 -4.69 -10.28 -10.06
N ALA A 293 -3.84 -9.50 -9.38
CA ALA A 293 -2.74 -8.79 -10.02
C ALA A 293 -1.67 -9.73 -10.61
N LEU A 294 -1.33 -10.82 -9.91
CA LEU A 294 -0.35 -11.80 -10.38
C LEU A 294 -0.90 -12.65 -11.54
N GLU A 295 -2.15 -13.11 -11.45
CA GLU A 295 -2.80 -13.84 -12.54
C GLU A 295 -2.88 -13.01 -13.82
N ALA A 296 -3.26 -11.73 -13.69
CA ALA A 296 -3.25 -10.80 -14.82
C ALA A 296 -1.84 -10.56 -15.38
N ALA A 297 -0.82 -10.50 -14.52
CA ALA A 297 0.56 -10.34 -14.96
C ALA A 297 1.00 -11.48 -15.88
N GLU A 298 0.68 -12.73 -15.52
CA GLU A 298 1.02 -13.91 -16.32
C GLU A 298 0.33 -13.89 -17.69
N LEU A 299 -0.93 -13.44 -17.76
CA LEU A 299 -1.68 -13.34 -19.01
C LEU A 299 -1.16 -12.21 -19.90
N LEU A 300 -0.87 -11.03 -19.31
CA LEU A 300 -0.52 -9.82 -20.06
C LEU A 300 0.96 -9.77 -20.48
N VAL A 301 1.85 -10.52 -19.84
CA VAL A 301 3.27 -10.64 -20.26
C VAL A 301 3.43 -11.66 -21.39
N ASN A 302 2.52 -12.65 -21.49
CA ASN A 302 2.57 -13.71 -22.49
C ASN A 302 1.71 -13.41 -23.74
N SER A 303 0.98 -12.31 -23.76
CA SER A 303 0.17 -11.81 -24.90
C SER A 303 0.90 -10.68 -25.64
#